data_5e6150c731c8965fc1b30606486a44c2
#
_entry.id   5e6150c731c8965fc1b30606486a44c2
#
_cell.length_a   1.000
_cell.length_b   1.000
_cell.length_c   1.000
_cell.angle_alpha   90.00
_cell.angle_beta   90.00
_cell.angle_gamma   90.00
#
_symmetry.space_group_name_H-M   'P 1'
#
loop_
_entity.id
_entity.type
_entity.pdbx_description
1 polymer ?
#
loop_
_entity_poly.entity_id
_entity_poly.type
_entity_poly.pdbx_seq_one_letter_code
_entity_poly.pdbx_strand_id
1 'polypeptide(L)'
;MLNPPCSATNANNLVRYNDCELTLGSGKNAEKGCFTKRGVCSKDDVQSALFDNIHAGAFHLAIHARPILDLQGAIPKSWTLALVNAFFLTLTNVNFDHSRVAKHINDIYVCSEEAKQMLKQLNLEPFEYPAEFGIANKLSLKSWVPAKTTGELEQQGRQFGIFQRLKTQGATVTGLQEISIYGLKGLSAYASHVDILGGDISNDGKAIVTVLTEMLKPNADLLALAMEVGRMNLDTMERLDPANTSAYGTPTLTRVNFGVRNGKCLLMSGHDLHDLHSILKATEGSGVNVYTHGEMLISNAYPELRKFSHLVGNFGSAWQNQRKEFSLFPGSIVLNTNCIMPPRETYKDRMFTCNLVGVEGVPHIDYLPDNYPEKDWTPVIKKAQDMPGFASDGPPLFEGFLPDQIIGANWRTTTALSDAIIELVKAGKLRRVFFVGGCDGSFPGRNYFSEVAEYVNKNLPDCIVIGSAYDILI
;
A
#
# COMPACT_ATOMS: atom_id res chain seq x y z
N MET A 1 -17.58 -12.80 -23.93
CA MET A 1 -17.78 -11.80 -25.01
C MET A 1 -16.93 -10.59 -24.67
N LEU A 2 -15.87 -10.40 -25.43
CA LEU A 2 -14.99 -9.25 -25.32
C LEU A 2 -15.80 -8.00 -25.70
N ASN A 3 -15.89 -7.02 -24.81
CA ASN A 3 -16.42 -5.72 -25.19
C ASN A 3 -15.55 -5.11 -26.28
N PRO A 4 -16.14 -4.56 -27.35
CA PRO A 4 -15.38 -3.92 -28.41
C PRO A 4 -14.58 -2.75 -27.84
N PRO A 5 -13.41 -2.43 -28.46
CA PRO A 5 -12.62 -1.28 -28.05
C PRO A 5 -13.47 -0.02 -28.14
N CYS A 6 -13.49 0.77 -27.08
CA CYS A 6 -14.19 2.03 -26.99
C CYS A 6 -13.89 2.87 -28.24
N SER A 7 -14.92 3.15 -29.05
CA SER A 7 -14.85 4.05 -30.18
C SER A 7 -14.34 5.42 -29.74
N ALA A 8 -13.45 6.00 -30.50
CA ALA A 8 -12.86 7.31 -30.29
C ALA A 8 -13.92 8.43 -30.32
N THR A 9 -14.62 8.62 -29.20
CA THR A 9 -15.49 9.77 -29.00
C THR A 9 -14.98 10.60 -27.84
N ASN A 10 -14.47 11.77 -28.17
CA ASN A 10 -13.94 12.83 -27.31
C ASN A 10 -12.58 12.55 -26.64
N ALA A 11 -11.51 12.83 -27.36
CA ALA A 11 -10.12 12.83 -26.87
C ALA A 11 -9.85 13.76 -25.67
N ASN A 12 -10.81 14.59 -25.26
CA ASN A 12 -10.66 15.59 -24.20
C ASN A 12 -11.07 15.10 -22.79
N ASN A 13 -11.65 13.90 -22.66
CA ASN A 13 -12.14 13.37 -21.37
C ASN A 13 -11.47 12.05 -20.97
N LEU A 14 -10.33 11.72 -21.55
CA LEU A 14 -9.59 10.50 -21.17
C LEU A 14 -8.67 10.79 -19.99
N VAL A 15 -8.84 10.01 -18.94
CA VAL A 15 -7.95 9.96 -17.78
C VAL A 15 -6.57 9.52 -18.25
N ARG A 16 -5.56 10.31 -17.92
CA ARG A 16 -4.16 10.04 -18.28
C ARG A 16 -3.31 10.07 -17.02
N TYR A 17 -3.13 8.92 -16.40
CA TYR A 17 -2.22 8.77 -15.27
C TYR A 17 -1.44 7.46 -15.39
N ASN A 18 -0.29 7.41 -14.74
CA ASN A 18 0.66 6.32 -14.83
C ASN A 18 1.28 6.08 -13.44
N ASP A 19 0.48 5.51 -12.54
CA ASP A 19 0.80 5.46 -11.11
C ASP A 19 1.27 4.10 -10.62
N CYS A 20 1.18 3.05 -11.44
CA CYS A 20 1.55 1.70 -11.03
C CYS A 20 1.78 0.78 -12.25
N GLU A 21 2.25 -0.43 -12.00
CA GLU A 21 2.49 -1.46 -13.01
C GLU A 21 1.22 -1.93 -13.73
N LEU A 22 0.04 -1.69 -13.16
CA LEU A 22 -1.26 -1.99 -13.78
C LEU A 22 -1.72 -0.91 -14.76
N THR A 23 -0.87 0.07 -15.09
CA THR A 23 -1.20 1.14 -16.02
C THR A 23 -1.54 0.59 -17.41
N LEU A 24 -2.74 0.93 -17.93
CA LEU A 24 -3.29 0.35 -19.15
C LEU A 24 -2.53 0.73 -20.43
N GLY A 25 -1.85 1.88 -20.43
CA GLY A 25 -1.10 2.40 -21.57
C GLY A 25 0.38 2.03 -21.59
N SER A 26 0.75 0.80 -21.23
CA SER A 26 2.14 0.34 -21.25
C SER A 26 2.69 0.10 -22.67
N GLY A 27 4.00 -0.02 -22.81
CA GLY A 27 4.67 -0.30 -24.08
C GLY A 27 4.51 0.84 -25.08
N LYS A 28 4.10 0.55 -26.32
CA LYS A 28 3.91 1.55 -27.39
C LYS A 28 2.89 2.64 -27.07
N ASN A 29 2.05 2.44 -26.06
CA ASN A 29 1.05 3.40 -25.59
C ASN A 29 1.44 4.01 -24.23
N ALA A 30 2.68 3.88 -23.78
CA ALA A 30 3.12 4.34 -22.46
C ALA A 30 2.81 5.83 -22.19
N GLU A 31 2.88 6.67 -23.24
CA GLU A 31 2.51 8.09 -23.16
C GLU A 31 1.02 8.36 -22.93
N LYS A 32 0.16 7.34 -23.02
CA LYS A 32 -1.28 7.47 -22.80
C LYS A 32 -1.69 7.21 -21.35
N GLY A 33 -0.85 6.52 -20.57
CA GLY A 33 -1.17 6.12 -19.21
C GLY A 33 -2.46 5.30 -19.12
N CYS A 34 -3.17 5.37 -18.02
CA CYS A 34 -4.55 4.88 -17.93
C CYS A 34 -5.47 5.84 -18.69
N PHE A 35 -6.04 5.38 -19.77
CA PHE A 35 -6.83 6.20 -20.72
C PHE A 35 -8.34 5.92 -20.64
N THR A 36 -8.78 5.22 -19.64
CA THR A 36 -10.20 5.00 -19.31
C THR A 36 -10.66 5.99 -18.23
N LYS A 37 -11.96 6.07 -17.97
CA LYS A 37 -12.49 6.94 -16.90
C LYS A 37 -11.95 6.60 -15.52
N ARG A 38 -11.54 5.36 -15.31
CA ARG A 38 -10.90 4.86 -14.09
C ARG A 38 -9.86 3.81 -14.46
N GLY A 39 -8.77 3.74 -13.71
CA GLY A 39 -7.80 2.66 -13.80
C GLY A 39 -8.40 1.31 -13.37
N VAL A 40 -7.67 0.24 -13.63
CA VAL A 40 -8.01 -1.10 -13.12
C VAL A 40 -8.14 -1.08 -11.60
N CYS A 41 -7.31 -0.28 -10.93
CA CYS A 41 -7.35 -0.02 -9.49
C CYS A 41 -8.54 0.85 -9.03
N SER A 42 -9.41 1.29 -9.93
CA SER A 42 -10.54 2.21 -9.70
C SER A 42 -10.18 3.68 -9.44
N LYS A 43 -8.91 4.06 -9.44
CA LYS A 43 -8.48 5.47 -9.38
C LYS A 43 -9.01 6.24 -10.60
N ASP A 44 -9.43 7.48 -10.38
CA ASP A 44 -9.75 8.43 -11.44
C ASP A 44 -8.67 9.52 -11.58
N ASP A 45 -8.85 10.43 -12.52
CA ASP A 45 -7.86 11.45 -12.83
C ASP A 45 -7.81 12.57 -11.78
N VAL A 46 -8.90 12.86 -11.09
CA VAL A 46 -8.92 13.81 -9.98
C VAL A 46 -8.04 13.29 -8.85
N GLN A 47 -8.22 12.04 -8.49
CA GLN A 47 -7.43 11.41 -7.43
C GLN A 47 -5.96 11.32 -7.80
N SER A 48 -5.63 10.95 -9.04
CA SER A 48 -4.25 10.94 -9.52
C SER A 48 -3.61 12.33 -9.42
N ALA A 49 -4.32 13.38 -9.84
CA ALA A 49 -3.84 14.75 -9.74
C ALA A 49 -3.65 15.23 -8.28
N LEU A 50 -4.53 14.82 -7.38
CA LEU A 50 -4.36 15.11 -5.95
C LEU A 50 -3.12 14.38 -5.38
N PHE A 51 -2.84 13.17 -5.83
CA PHE A 51 -1.62 12.44 -5.44
C PHE A 51 -0.35 13.12 -5.98
N ASP A 52 -0.38 13.60 -7.22
CA ASP A 52 0.71 14.42 -7.76
C ASP A 52 0.94 15.68 -6.91
N ASN A 53 -0.12 16.29 -6.39
CA ASN A 53 -0.03 17.45 -5.52
C ASN A 53 0.55 17.10 -4.13
N ILE A 54 0.25 15.91 -3.58
CA ILE A 54 0.93 15.39 -2.38
C ILE A 54 2.44 15.28 -2.63
N HIS A 55 2.85 14.73 -3.77
CA HIS A 55 4.26 14.61 -4.10
C HIS A 55 4.93 16.00 -4.21
N ALA A 56 4.26 16.98 -4.84
CA ALA A 56 4.75 18.36 -4.88
C ALA A 56 4.97 18.94 -3.47
N GLY A 57 4.03 18.72 -2.56
CA GLY A 57 4.14 19.09 -1.15
C GLY A 57 5.31 18.39 -0.45
N ALA A 58 5.50 17.08 -0.70
CA ALA A 58 6.62 16.33 -0.14
C ALA A 58 7.98 16.85 -0.62
N PHE A 59 8.11 17.20 -1.90
CA PHE A 59 9.30 17.88 -2.41
C PHE A 59 9.50 19.25 -1.75
N HIS A 60 8.41 20.02 -1.59
CA HIS A 60 8.47 21.32 -0.91
C HIS A 60 8.99 21.19 0.52
N LEU A 61 8.46 20.25 1.31
CA LEU A 61 8.95 19.96 2.65
C LEU A 61 10.42 19.53 2.63
N ALA A 62 10.81 18.62 1.73
CA ALA A 62 12.17 18.13 1.64
C ALA A 62 13.20 19.24 1.33
N ILE A 63 12.85 20.18 0.44
CA ILE A 63 13.70 21.35 0.10
C ILE A 63 14.00 22.20 1.36
N HIS A 64 13.03 22.39 2.23
CA HIS A 64 13.19 23.16 3.45
C HIS A 64 13.80 22.34 4.60
N ALA A 65 13.54 21.02 4.64
CA ALA A 65 14.07 20.14 5.67
C ALA A 65 15.54 19.74 5.43
N ARG A 66 16.03 19.74 4.17
CA ARG A 66 17.37 19.23 3.82
C ARG A 66 18.49 19.98 4.54
N PRO A 67 18.57 21.32 4.58
CA PRO A 67 19.65 22.01 5.27
C PRO A 67 19.63 21.77 6.79
N ILE A 68 18.44 21.57 7.37
CA ILE A 68 18.28 21.22 8.78
C ILE A 68 18.81 19.81 9.04
N LEU A 69 18.45 18.86 8.17
CA LEU A 69 18.96 17.50 8.20
C LEU A 69 20.49 17.45 8.11
N ASP A 70 21.08 18.21 7.18
CA ASP A 70 22.53 18.26 6.98
C ASP A 70 23.25 18.85 8.20
N LEU A 71 22.65 19.82 8.92
CA LEU A 71 23.20 20.41 10.12
C LEU A 71 23.02 19.52 11.37
N GLN A 72 21.82 18.96 11.56
CA GLN A 72 21.44 18.29 12.81
C GLN A 72 21.51 16.77 12.74
N GLY A 73 21.63 16.19 11.53
CA GLY A 73 21.62 14.76 11.28
C GLY A 73 20.24 14.08 11.37
N ALA A 74 19.21 14.84 11.74
CA ALA A 74 17.83 14.36 11.86
C ALA A 74 16.82 15.49 11.58
N ILE A 75 15.56 15.09 11.32
CA ILE A 75 14.40 15.99 11.24
C ILE A 75 13.37 15.61 12.31
N PRO A 76 12.45 16.50 12.69
CA PRO A 76 11.38 16.19 13.63
C PRO A 76 10.55 14.98 13.20
N LYS A 77 10.09 14.17 14.18
CA LYS A 77 9.26 13.00 13.92
C LYS A 77 7.96 13.36 13.19
N SER A 78 7.36 14.53 13.48
CA SER A 78 6.15 15.01 12.79
C SER A 78 6.38 15.17 11.27
N TRP A 79 7.55 15.69 10.86
CA TRP A 79 7.88 15.83 9.43
C TRP A 79 8.15 14.48 8.78
N THR A 80 8.83 13.58 9.50
CA THR A 80 9.00 12.18 9.04
C THR A 80 7.65 11.51 8.79
N LEU A 81 6.72 11.63 9.74
CA LEU A 81 5.37 11.07 9.61
C LEU A 81 4.58 11.70 8.45
N ALA A 82 4.69 13.03 8.26
CA ALA A 82 4.04 13.71 7.14
C ALA A 82 4.55 13.17 5.79
N LEU A 83 5.86 12.95 5.65
CA LEU A 83 6.48 12.37 4.45
C LEU A 83 6.11 10.90 4.26
N VAL A 84 6.19 10.10 5.31
CA VAL A 84 5.78 8.68 5.29
C VAL A 84 4.31 8.54 4.88
N ASN A 85 3.42 9.32 5.50
CA ASN A 85 2.00 9.30 5.17
C ASN A 85 1.73 9.76 3.72
N ALA A 86 2.47 10.76 3.23
CA ALA A 86 2.37 11.25 1.86
C ALA A 86 2.63 10.13 0.83
N PHE A 87 3.71 9.40 0.99
CA PHE A 87 4.07 8.33 0.05
C PHE A 87 3.23 7.08 0.23
N PHE A 88 2.92 6.67 1.45
CA PHE A 88 2.06 5.52 1.70
C PHE A 88 0.63 5.76 1.19
N LEU A 89 0.03 6.92 1.45
CA LEU A 89 -1.31 7.25 0.98
C LEU A 89 -1.41 7.21 -0.56
N THR A 90 -0.33 7.56 -1.25
CA THR A 90 -0.28 7.56 -2.72
C THR A 90 0.09 6.22 -3.34
N LEU A 91 0.28 5.17 -2.52
CA LEU A 91 0.38 3.81 -2.99
C LEU A 91 -0.93 3.42 -3.71
N THR A 92 -0.90 2.37 -4.54
CA THR A 92 -2.10 1.98 -5.27
C THR A 92 -3.23 1.52 -4.34
N ASN A 93 -4.46 1.90 -4.60
CA ASN A 93 -5.68 1.45 -3.92
C ASN A 93 -5.70 1.70 -2.39
N VAL A 94 -5.24 2.85 -1.92
CA VAL A 94 -5.27 3.19 -0.48
C VAL A 94 -6.42 4.13 -0.15
N ASN A 95 -6.51 5.27 -0.82
CA ASN A 95 -7.48 6.29 -0.44
C ASN A 95 -8.29 6.79 -1.64
N PHE A 96 -9.62 6.80 -1.49
CA PHE A 96 -10.61 7.25 -2.45
C PHE A 96 -11.50 8.36 -1.87
N ASP A 97 -11.05 9.04 -0.81
CA ASP A 97 -11.69 10.20 -0.22
C ASP A 97 -10.88 11.46 -0.50
N HIS A 98 -11.35 12.26 -1.43
CA HIS A 98 -10.67 13.47 -1.86
C HIS A 98 -10.48 14.48 -0.72
N SER A 99 -11.40 14.54 0.24
CA SER A 99 -11.32 15.45 1.38
C SER A 99 -10.19 15.04 2.34
N ARG A 100 -10.04 13.74 2.56
CA ARG A 100 -8.92 13.21 3.37
C ARG A 100 -7.57 13.40 2.67
N VAL A 101 -7.53 13.22 1.35
CA VAL A 101 -6.33 13.51 0.56
C VAL A 101 -5.95 14.98 0.66
N ALA A 102 -6.92 15.89 0.51
CA ALA A 102 -6.70 17.34 0.67
C ALA A 102 -6.20 17.70 2.09
N LYS A 103 -6.71 17.02 3.13
CA LYS A 103 -6.20 17.18 4.49
C LYS A 103 -4.71 16.84 4.58
N HIS A 104 -4.27 15.71 4.03
CA HIS A 104 -2.86 15.31 4.04
C HIS A 104 -1.96 16.30 3.27
N ILE A 105 -2.45 16.90 2.17
CA ILE A 105 -1.75 17.99 1.49
C ILE A 105 -1.50 19.17 2.43
N ASN A 106 -2.51 19.55 3.23
CA ASN A 106 -2.37 20.62 4.21
C ASN A 106 -1.47 20.23 5.39
N ASP A 107 -1.52 19.00 5.87
CA ASP A 107 -0.65 18.51 6.95
C ASP A 107 0.84 18.62 6.54
N ILE A 108 1.19 18.26 5.29
CA ILE A 108 2.53 18.42 4.74
C ILE A 108 2.92 19.92 4.69
N TYR A 109 1.99 20.77 4.29
CA TYR A 109 2.25 22.20 4.21
C TYR A 109 2.52 22.82 5.59
N VAL A 110 1.79 22.41 6.62
CA VAL A 110 2.05 22.84 8.01
C VAL A 110 3.48 22.48 8.41
N CYS A 111 3.92 21.24 8.20
CA CYS A 111 5.30 20.82 8.45
C CYS A 111 6.32 21.64 7.64
N SER A 112 5.97 22.04 6.42
CA SER A 112 6.84 22.88 5.58
C SER A 112 6.98 24.29 6.14
N GLU A 113 5.91 24.88 6.68
CA GLU A 113 5.96 26.18 7.35
C GLU A 113 6.80 26.13 8.63
N GLU A 114 6.70 25.04 9.41
CA GLU A 114 7.59 24.81 10.56
C GLU A 114 9.06 24.73 10.11
N ALA A 115 9.36 24.01 9.02
CA ALA A 115 10.71 23.92 8.47
C ALA A 115 11.24 25.30 8.04
N LYS A 116 10.43 26.12 7.39
CA LYS A 116 10.79 27.50 7.02
C LYS A 116 11.09 28.38 8.24
N GLN A 117 10.32 28.23 9.32
CA GLN A 117 10.59 28.96 10.57
C GLN A 117 11.90 28.49 11.20
N MET A 118 12.17 27.20 11.23
CA MET A 118 13.42 26.64 11.76
C MET A 118 14.63 27.08 10.94
N LEU A 119 14.55 27.13 9.61
CA LEU A 119 15.60 27.66 8.74
C LEU A 119 15.94 29.09 9.11
N LYS A 120 14.94 29.99 9.32
CA LYS A 120 15.16 31.38 9.75
C LYS A 120 15.84 31.44 11.09
N GLN A 121 15.45 30.61 12.06
CA GLN A 121 16.07 30.57 13.38
C GLN A 121 17.55 30.13 13.34
N LEU A 122 17.86 29.22 12.42
CA LEU A 122 19.20 28.65 12.22
C LEU A 122 20.05 29.47 11.25
N ASN A 123 19.52 30.54 10.64
CA ASN A 123 20.15 31.34 9.57
C ASN A 123 20.60 30.44 8.39
N LEU A 124 19.76 29.51 8.00
CA LEU A 124 19.98 28.62 6.86
C LEU A 124 19.06 28.98 5.68
N GLU A 125 19.55 28.76 4.46
CA GLU A 125 18.77 28.90 3.24
C GLU A 125 18.16 27.53 2.82
N PRO A 126 17.00 27.52 2.15
CA PRO A 126 16.44 26.31 1.57
C PRO A 126 17.42 25.64 0.59
N PHE A 127 17.29 24.33 0.41
CA PHE A 127 18.10 23.58 -0.55
C PHE A 127 18.01 24.19 -1.95
N GLU A 128 19.17 24.49 -2.55
CA GLU A 128 19.26 25.12 -3.87
C GLU A 128 19.25 24.06 -4.98
N TYR A 129 18.45 24.31 -6.00
CA TYR A 129 18.39 23.55 -7.24
C TYR A 129 18.11 24.47 -8.42
N PRO A 130 18.57 24.12 -9.66
CA PRO A 130 18.31 24.96 -10.83
C PRO A 130 16.81 25.06 -11.14
N ALA A 131 16.32 26.29 -11.34
CA ALA A 131 14.91 26.56 -11.59
C ALA A 131 14.36 25.89 -12.87
N GLU A 132 15.24 25.55 -13.80
CA GLU A 132 14.91 24.95 -15.11
C GLU A 132 14.88 23.43 -15.08
N PHE A 133 15.18 22.81 -13.94
CA PHE A 133 15.37 21.36 -13.87
C PHE A 133 14.03 20.60 -13.75
N GLY A 134 13.80 19.78 -14.73
CA GLY A 134 12.80 18.74 -14.97
C GLY A 134 11.54 18.73 -14.10
N ILE A 135 11.63 18.15 -12.93
CA ILE A 135 10.50 17.94 -12.02
C ILE A 135 9.92 19.26 -11.47
N ALA A 136 10.71 20.33 -11.45
CA ALA A 136 10.38 21.64 -10.89
C ALA A 136 9.93 22.69 -11.90
N ASN A 137 9.97 22.39 -13.19
CA ASN A 137 10.05 23.37 -14.28
C ASN A 137 8.81 24.28 -14.49
N LYS A 138 7.67 24.02 -13.88
CA LYS A 138 6.47 24.88 -13.97
C LYS A 138 5.85 25.19 -12.62
N LEU A 139 6.07 24.34 -11.63
CA LEU A 139 5.67 24.55 -10.29
C LEU A 139 6.91 24.98 -9.49
N SER A 140 6.91 26.20 -8.96
CA SER A 140 7.98 26.62 -8.05
C SER A 140 7.85 25.82 -6.75
N LEU A 141 8.56 24.69 -6.66
CA LEU A 141 8.53 23.86 -5.47
C LEU A 141 8.98 24.59 -4.20
N LYS A 142 9.89 25.58 -4.30
CA LYS A 142 10.31 26.39 -3.15
C LYS A 142 9.20 27.28 -2.59
N SER A 143 8.30 27.75 -3.44
CA SER A 143 7.20 28.66 -3.07
C SER A 143 5.83 27.99 -3.19
N TRP A 144 5.81 26.66 -3.24
CA TRP A 144 4.56 25.91 -3.33
C TRP A 144 3.68 26.17 -2.08
N VAL A 145 2.41 26.46 -2.34
CA VAL A 145 1.36 26.64 -1.33
C VAL A 145 0.13 25.86 -1.83
N PRO A 146 -0.49 25.03 -1.02
CA PRO A 146 -1.66 24.28 -1.45
C PRO A 146 -2.82 25.24 -1.77
N ALA A 147 -3.50 24.96 -2.85
CA ALA A 147 -4.72 25.65 -3.21
C ALA A 147 -5.84 25.35 -2.19
N LYS A 148 -6.88 26.19 -2.17
CA LYS A 148 -7.90 26.15 -1.11
C LYS A 148 -9.03 25.16 -1.37
N THR A 149 -9.34 24.87 -2.62
CA THR A 149 -10.43 23.98 -3.01
C THR A 149 -9.90 22.71 -3.67
N THR A 150 -10.64 21.62 -3.60
CA THR A 150 -10.26 20.34 -4.22
C THR A 150 -10.03 20.50 -5.72
N GLY A 151 -10.87 21.28 -6.43
CA GLY A 151 -10.71 21.50 -7.87
C GLY A 151 -9.45 22.31 -8.22
N GLU A 152 -9.07 23.27 -7.39
CA GLU A 152 -7.80 24.01 -7.56
C GLU A 152 -6.60 23.14 -7.19
N LEU A 153 -6.69 22.30 -6.15
CA LEU A 153 -5.67 21.31 -5.79
C LEU A 153 -5.44 20.30 -6.93
N GLU A 154 -6.51 19.85 -7.59
CA GLU A 154 -6.44 19.01 -8.78
C GLU A 154 -5.65 19.72 -9.90
N GLN A 155 -6.02 20.96 -10.23
CA GLN A 155 -5.32 21.72 -11.27
C GLN A 155 -3.83 21.96 -10.92
N GLN A 156 -3.53 22.18 -9.67
CA GLN A 156 -2.17 22.34 -9.18
C GLN A 156 -1.37 21.04 -9.33
N GLY A 157 -1.94 19.90 -8.96
CA GLY A 157 -1.31 18.58 -9.10
C GLY A 157 -1.01 18.22 -10.57
N ARG A 158 -1.93 18.53 -11.48
CA ARG A 158 -1.73 18.31 -12.94
C ARG A 158 -0.51 19.06 -13.50
N GLN A 159 -0.05 20.13 -12.88
CA GLN A 159 1.18 20.84 -13.27
C GLN A 159 2.45 20.07 -12.90
N PHE A 160 2.37 19.22 -11.85
CA PHE A 160 3.48 18.40 -11.39
C PHE A 160 3.47 16.98 -11.95
N GLY A 161 2.37 16.52 -12.48
CA GLY A 161 2.12 15.15 -12.91
C GLY A 161 3.11 14.60 -13.93
N ILE A 162 3.19 13.28 -14.00
CA ILE A 162 4.15 12.51 -14.81
C ILE A 162 4.13 12.92 -16.29
N PHE A 163 2.96 13.23 -16.88
CA PHE A 163 2.86 13.62 -18.27
C PHE A 163 3.50 14.99 -18.57
N GLN A 164 3.47 15.88 -17.59
CA GLN A 164 4.18 17.15 -17.73
C GLN A 164 5.69 16.93 -17.67
N ARG A 165 6.15 16.07 -16.78
CA ARG A 165 7.58 15.71 -16.66
C ARG A 165 8.09 14.96 -17.90
N LEU A 166 7.32 14.02 -18.46
CA LEU A 166 7.65 13.35 -19.71
C LEU A 166 7.93 14.32 -20.87
N LYS A 167 7.14 15.41 -20.96
CA LYS A 167 7.30 16.44 -21.99
C LYS A 167 8.55 17.30 -21.79
N THR A 168 8.95 17.56 -20.56
CA THR A 168 10.01 18.51 -20.23
C THR A 168 11.39 17.86 -20.12
N GLN A 169 11.48 16.60 -19.68
CA GLN A 169 12.75 15.91 -19.40
C GLN A 169 12.90 14.54 -20.07
N GLY A 170 11.86 14.09 -20.78
CA GLY A 170 11.89 12.83 -21.52
C GLY A 170 11.61 11.58 -20.66
N ALA A 171 11.45 10.44 -21.33
CA ALA A 171 10.98 9.21 -20.72
C ALA A 171 12.01 8.56 -19.76
N THR A 172 13.29 8.59 -20.12
CA THR A 172 14.34 7.94 -19.30
C THR A 172 14.48 8.59 -17.93
N VAL A 173 14.62 9.91 -17.90
CA VAL A 173 14.76 10.68 -16.64
C VAL A 173 13.49 10.54 -15.79
N THR A 174 12.34 10.77 -16.41
CA THR A 174 11.04 10.63 -15.70
C THR A 174 10.84 9.22 -15.18
N GLY A 175 11.16 8.18 -15.97
CA GLY A 175 11.00 6.78 -15.55
C GLY A 175 11.89 6.41 -14.36
N LEU A 176 13.15 6.85 -14.32
CA LEU A 176 14.05 6.60 -13.20
C LEU A 176 13.61 7.34 -11.92
N GLN A 177 13.08 8.57 -12.06
CA GLN A 177 12.47 9.29 -10.94
C GLN A 177 11.24 8.55 -10.40
N GLU A 178 10.37 8.03 -11.29
CA GLU A 178 9.17 7.27 -10.89
C GLU A 178 9.53 5.96 -10.18
N ILE A 179 10.55 5.23 -10.64
CA ILE A 179 11.04 4.03 -9.95
C ILE A 179 11.45 4.37 -8.51
N SER A 180 12.18 5.46 -8.32
CA SER A 180 12.57 5.93 -6.99
C SER A 180 11.36 6.35 -6.15
N ILE A 181 10.39 7.07 -6.73
CA ILE A 181 9.13 7.45 -6.06
C ILE A 181 8.33 6.20 -5.66
N TYR A 182 8.22 5.20 -6.54
CA TYR A 182 7.55 3.93 -6.20
C TYR A 182 8.25 3.19 -5.06
N GLY A 183 9.58 3.18 -5.08
CA GLY A 183 10.37 2.64 -3.97
C GLY A 183 10.11 3.38 -2.65
N LEU A 184 10.02 4.72 -2.67
CA LEU A 184 9.66 5.51 -1.48
C LEU A 184 8.24 5.23 -0.98
N LYS A 185 7.28 4.92 -1.87
CA LYS A 185 5.93 4.50 -1.46
C LYS A 185 5.98 3.19 -0.68
N GLY A 186 6.75 2.21 -1.17
CA GLY A 186 6.95 0.93 -0.48
C GLY A 186 7.65 1.09 0.88
N LEU A 187 8.78 1.83 0.90
CA LEU A 187 9.50 2.17 2.13
C LEU A 187 8.56 2.80 3.16
N SER A 188 7.74 3.74 2.74
CA SER A 188 6.82 4.46 3.61
C SER A 188 5.72 3.57 4.19
N ALA A 189 5.23 2.59 3.41
CA ALA A 189 4.29 1.60 3.93
C ALA A 189 4.93 0.75 5.04
N TYR A 190 6.15 0.28 4.86
CA TYR A 190 6.87 -0.47 5.88
C TYR A 190 7.21 0.41 7.10
N ALA A 191 7.69 1.64 6.89
CA ALA A 191 8.01 2.58 7.97
C ALA A 191 6.78 2.93 8.82
N SER A 192 5.61 3.10 8.20
CA SER A 192 4.35 3.32 8.93
C SER A 192 4.04 2.17 9.89
N HIS A 193 4.22 0.91 9.47
CA HIS A 193 4.01 -0.24 10.34
C HIS A 193 5.09 -0.36 11.43
N VAL A 194 6.34 0.03 11.14
CA VAL A 194 7.41 0.13 12.16
C VAL A 194 7.02 1.15 13.24
N ASP A 195 6.51 2.34 12.87
CA ASP A 195 6.07 3.36 13.81
C ASP A 195 4.87 2.91 14.67
N ILE A 196 3.86 2.28 14.05
CA ILE A 196 2.71 1.70 14.75
C ILE A 196 3.13 0.69 15.83
N LEU A 197 4.19 -0.06 15.59
CA LEU A 197 4.77 -1.02 16.54
C LEU A 197 5.79 -0.38 17.49
N GLY A 198 5.89 0.94 17.55
CA GLY A 198 6.76 1.70 18.45
C GLY A 198 8.22 1.76 18.03
N GLY A 199 8.55 1.37 16.80
CA GLY A 199 9.91 1.46 16.26
C GLY A 199 10.31 2.86 15.81
N ASP A 200 11.62 3.07 15.64
CA ASP A 200 12.19 4.33 15.17
C ASP A 200 12.16 4.40 13.63
N ILE A 201 11.61 5.51 13.11
CA ILE A 201 11.52 5.81 11.68
C ILE A 201 12.35 7.04 11.26
N SER A 202 13.25 7.51 12.11
CA SER A 202 14.07 8.70 11.82
C SER A 202 14.93 8.54 10.56
N ASN A 203 15.49 7.35 10.35
CA ASN A 203 16.26 7.05 9.15
C ASN A 203 15.40 7.05 7.88
N ASP A 204 14.13 6.68 7.98
CA ASP A 204 13.20 6.70 6.82
C ASP A 204 12.90 8.15 6.41
N GLY A 205 12.66 9.04 7.38
CA GLY A 205 12.51 10.48 7.11
C GLY A 205 13.75 11.10 6.47
N LYS A 206 14.94 10.76 6.99
CA LYS A 206 16.22 11.15 6.40
C LYS A 206 16.36 10.63 4.96
N ALA A 207 16.04 9.37 4.73
CA ALA A 207 16.10 8.75 3.42
C ALA A 207 15.20 9.47 2.42
N ILE A 208 13.94 9.72 2.79
CA ILE A 208 12.96 10.40 1.92
C ILE A 208 13.46 11.80 1.57
N VAL A 209 13.85 12.62 2.55
CA VAL A 209 14.36 14.00 2.31
C VAL A 209 15.57 13.96 1.38
N THR A 210 16.51 13.04 1.62
CA THR A 210 17.73 12.90 0.81
C THR A 210 17.39 12.55 -0.63
N VAL A 211 16.59 11.51 -0.86
CA VAL A 211 16.21 11.05 -2.20
C VAL A 211 15.49 12.14 -2.98
N LEU A 212 14.51 12.82 -2.37
CA LEU A 212 13.76 13.87 -3.03
C LEU A 212 14.66 15.05 -3.44
N THR A 213 15.58 15.48 -2.58
CA THR A 213 16.49 16.58 -2.90
C THR A 213 17.59 16.18 -3.89
N GLU A 214 18.10 14.94 -3.83
CA GLU A 214 19.05 14.44 -4.83
C GLU A 214 18.42 14.37 -6.24
N MET A 215 17.14 14.02 -6.36
CA MET A 215 16.42 14.04 -7.65
C MET A 215 16.36 15.43 -8.29
N LEU A 216 16.55 16.51 -7.53
CA LEU A 216 16.52 17.89 -8.03
C LEU A 216 17.88 18.36 -8.57
N LYS A 217 18.95 17.58 -8.40
CA LYS A 217 20.28 17.95 -8.90
C LYS A 217 20.41 17.69 -10.42
N PRO A 218 21.01 18.60 -11.18
CA PRO A 218 21.11 18.48 -12.64
C PRO A 218 21.82 17.23 -13.14
N ASN A 219 22.83 16.77 -12.37
CA ASN A 219 23.68 15.64 -12.74
C ASN A 219 23.48 14.44 -11.77
N ALA A 220 22.26 14.29 -11.23
CA ALA A 220 21.95 13.16 -10.36
C ALA A 220 22.13 11.83 -11.11
N ASP A 221 22.83 10.87 -10.52
CA ASP A 221 22.80 9.49 -10.98
C ASP A 221 21.49 8.85 -10.49
N LEU A 222 20.45 9.01 -11.31
CA LEU A 222 19.10 8.54 -10.96
C LEU A 222 19.03 7.00 -10.88
N LEU A 223 19.90 6.28 -11.59
CA LEU A 223 19.96 4.81 -11.49
C LEU A 223 20.55 4.40 -10.13
N ALA A 224 21.69 5.00 -9.75
CA ALA A 224 22.27 4.75 -8.44
C ALA A 224 21.29 5.15 -7.31
N LEU A 225 20.56 6.25 -7.49
CA LEU A 225 19.55 6.70 -6.53
C LEU A 225 18.41 5.68 -6.39
N ALA A 226 17.90 5.12 -7.50
CA ALA A 226 16.89 4.08 -7.47
C ALA A 226 17.38 2.79 -6.76
N MET A 227 18.63 2.41 -6.99
CA MET A 227 19.25 1.28 -6.28
C MET A 227 19.40 1.55 -4.78
N GLU A 228 19.75 2.78 -4.41
CA GLU A 228 19.86 3.19 -2.99
C GLU A 228 18.48 3.18 -2.31
N VAL A 229 17.42 3.61 -2.99
CA VAL A 229 16.04 3.46 -2.48
C VAL A 229 15.70 1.99 -2.22
N GLY A 230 16.12 1.08 -3.10
CA GLY A 230 15.97 -0.36 -2.87
C GLY A 230 16.67 -0.84 -1.61
N ARG A 231 17.91 -0.38 -1.37
CA ARG A 231 18.67 -0.69 -0.15
C ARG A 231 17.97 -0.14 1.11
N MET A 232 17.50 1.10 1.05
CA MET A 232 16.73 1.72 2.16
C MET A 232 15.44 0.95 2.47
N ASN A 233 14.73 0.45 1.45
CA ASN A 233 13.58 -0.44 1.64
C ASN A 233 13.96 -1.69 2.41
N LEU A 234 15.07 -2.31 2.04
CA LEU A 234 15.56 -3.52 2.72
C LEU A 234 15.86 -3.23 4.20
N ASP A 235 16.55 -2.12 4.51
CA ASP A 235 16.84 -1.70 5.89
C ASP A 235 15.55 -1.48 6.71
N THR A 236 14.48 -0.94 6.08
CA THR A 236 13.18 -0.75 6.74
C THR A 236 12.48 -2.09 6.99
N MET A 237 12.54 -3.02 6.02
CA MET A 237 11.98 -4.37 6.18
C MET A 237 12.72 -5.16 7.27
N GLU A 238 14.06 -5.00 7.39
CA GLU A 238 14.87 -5.61 8.45
C GLU A 238 14.48 -5.12 9.86
N ARG A 239 13.85 -3.95 9.98
CA ARG A 239 13.28 -3.44 11.23
C ARG A 239 11.83 -3.89 11.45
N LEU A 240 11.04 -3.98 10.38
CA LEU A 240 9.64 -4.37 10.46
C LEU A 240 9.47 -5.83 10.87
N ASP A 241 10.28 -6.75 10.32
CA ASP A 241 10.17 -8.17 10.65
C ASP A 241 10.40 -8.47 12.15
N PRO A 242 11.46 -7.97 12.81
CA PRO A 242 11.61 -8.10 14.25
C PRO A 242 10.50 -7.40 15.06
N ALA A 243 9.99 -6.26 14.59
CA ALA A 243 8.89 -5.58 15.26
C ALA A 243 7.62 -6.46 15.28
N ASN A 244 7.25 -7.02 14.13
CA ASN A 244 6.13 -7.94 14.03
C ASN A 244 6.35 -9.24 14.82
N THR A 245 7.53 -9.86 14.70
CA THR A 245 7.80 -11.14 15.35
C THR A 245 7.97 -11.01 16.86
N SER A 246 8.43 -9.88 17.36
CA SER A 246 8.47 -9.57 18.80
C SER A 246 7.06 -9.37 19.36
N ALA A 247 6.16 -8.72 18.60
CA ALA A 247 4.80 -8.45 19.03
C ALA A 247 3.88 -9.68 18.92
N TYR A 248 4.00 -10.46 17.83
CA TYR A 248 3.02 -11.51 17.48
C TYR A 248 3.61 -12.91 17.41
N GLY A 249 4.89 -13.07 17.69
CA GLY A 249 5.63 -14.33 17.58
C GLY A 249 6.09 -14.62 16.13
N THR A 250 7.01 -15.56 15.99
CA THR A 250 7.48 -15.98 14.66
C THR A 250 6.39 -16.77 13.94
N PRO A 251 6.01 -16.40 12.70
CA PRO A 251 5.04 -17.15 11.92
C PRO A 251 5.45 -18.61 11.76
N THR A 252 4.47 -19.51 11.84
CA THR A 252 4.68 -20.96 11.71
C THR A 252 3.80 -21.51 10.61
N LEU A 253 4.17 -22.66 10.03
CA LEU A 253 3.31 -23.36 9.09
C LEU A 253 1.95 -23.61 9.74
N THR A 254 0.91 -23.08 9.13
CA THR A 254 -0.44 -23.05 9.72
C THR A 254 -1.46 -23.42 8.67
N ARG A 255 -2.37 -24.29 9.06
CA ARG A 255 -3.56 -24.61 8.28
C ARG A 255 -4.61 -23.53 8.58
N VAL A 256 -5.04 -22.78 7.58
CA VAL A 256 -6.04 -21.71 7.69
C VAL A 256 -7.36 -22.19 7.12
N ASN A 257 -8.43 -22.02 7.88
CA ASN A 257 -9.78 -22.33 7.44
C ASN A 257 -10.28 -21.26 6.46
N PHE A 258 -10.89 -21.71 5.36
CA PHE A 258 -11.58 -20.87 4.37
C PHE A 258 -13.10 -21.04 4.39
N GLY A 259 -13.60 -21.94 5.24
CA GLY A 259 -15.03 -22.12 5.48
C GLY A 259 -15.60 -21.04 6.40
N VAL A 260 -16.90 -21.08 6.56
CA VAL A 260 -17.63 -20.13 7.41
C VAL A 260 -18.10 -20.81 8.70
N ARG A 261 -18.17 -20.03 9.79
CA ARG A 261 -18.67 -20.43 11.10
C ARG A 261 -19.98 -19.71 11.39
N ASN A 262 -20.96 -20.43 11.90
CA ASN A 262 -22.22 -19.86 12.37
C ASN A 262 -21.99 -18.71 13.38
N GLY A 263 -22.79 -17.66 13.27
CA GLY A 263 -22.80 -16.53 14.19
C GLY A 263 -22.45 -15.19 13.58
N LYS A 264 -22.45 -14.18 14.43
CA LYS A 264 -22.09 -12.81 14.09
C LYS A 264 -20.64 -12.76 13.59
N CYS A 265 -20.33 -11.88 12.64
CA CYS A 265 -19.01 -11.89 12.05
C CYS A 265 -18.51 -10.49 11.63
N LEU A 266 -17.20 -10.37 11.60
CA LEU A 266 -16.44 -9.21 11.19
C LEU A 266 -15.32 -9.65 10.24
N LEU A 267 -15.11 -8.89 9.17
CA LEU A 267 -14.04 -9.10 8.19
C LEU A 267 -13.03 -7.97 8.27
N MET A 268 -11.74 -8.31 8.33
CA MET A 268 -10.65 -7.35 8.25
C MET A 268 -9.77 -7.63 7.04
N SER A 269 -9.48 -6.59 6.26
CA SER A 269 -8.62 -6.66 5.08
C SER A 269 -7.57 -5.55 5.11
N GLY A 270 -6.37 -5.88 4.67
CA GLY A 270 -5.19 -5.00 4.64
C GLY A 270 -3.94 -5.69 5.16
N HIS A 271 -3.03 -4.94 5.82
CA HIS A 271 -1.71 -5.45 6.23
C HIS A 271 -1.37 -5.15 7.70
N ASP A 272 -2.12 -4.25 8.37
CA ASP A 272 -1.81 -3.83 9.73
C ASP A 272 -2.21 -4.89 10.76
N LEU A 273 -1.20 -5.57 11.31
CA LEU A 273 -1.38 -6.61 12.34
C LEU A 273 -1.77 -6.03 13.70
N HIS A 274 -1.39 -4.79 13.98
CA HIS A 274 -1.77 -4.12 15.23
C HIS A 274 -3.29 -3.93 15.29
N ASP A 275 -3.89 -3.46 14.22
CA ASP A 275 -5.34 -3.31 14.13
C ASP A 275 -6.06 -4.66 14.27
N LEU A 276 -5.54 -5.72 13.61
CA LEU A 276 -6.12 -7.05 13.76
C LEU A 276 -6.03 -7.54 15.22
N HIS A 277 -4.89 -7.36 15.87
CA HIS A 277 -4.70 -7.75 17.26
C HIS A 277 -5.62 -6.95 18.20
N SER A 278 -5.70 -5.64 18.00
CA SER A 278 -6.55 -4.74 18.79
C SER A 278 -8.03 -5.11 18.66
N ILE A 279 -8.51 -5.37 17.43
CA ILE A 279 -9.90 -5.78 17.23
C ILE A 279 -10.20 -7.19 17.75
N LEU A 280 -9.24 -8.12 17.67
CA LEU A 280 -9.37 -9.44 18.29
C LEU A 280 -9.53 -9.34 19.81
N LYS A 281 -8.74 -8.50 20.48
CA LYS A 281 -8.93 -8.20 21.92
C LYS A 281 -10.30 -7.59 22.20
N ALA A 282 -10.71 -6.61 21.42
CA ALA A 282 -11.98 -5.91 21.62
C ALA A 282 -13.21 -6.79 21.35
N THR A 283 -13.07 -7.82 20.53
CA THR A 283 -14.16 -8.78 20.22
C THR A 283 -14.15 -10.02 21.10
N GLU A 284 -13.18 -10.20 21.99
CA GLU A 284 -13.12 -11.36 22.88
C GLU A 284 -14.35 -11.40 23.77
N GLY A 285 -15.02 -12.56 23.80
CA GLY A 285 -16.27 -12.74 24.56
C GLY A 285 -17.51 -12.04 23.99
N SER A 286 -17.40 -11.28 22.90
CA SER A 286 -18.52 -10.56 22.27
C SER A 286 -19.47 -11.43 21.44
N GLY A 287 -19.10 -12.68 21.15
CA GLY A 287 -19.83 -13.57 20.25
C GLY A 287 -19.63 -13.25 18.75
N VAL A 288 -18.67 -12.39 18.42
CA VAL A 288 -18.36 -12.03 17.03
C VAL A 288 -17.17 -12.85 16.51
N ASN A 289 -17.35 -13.57 15.44
CA ASN A 289 -16.30 -14.29 14.71
C ASN A 289 -15.53 -13.30 13.82
N VAL A 290 -14.20 -13.34 13.88
CA VAL A 290 -13.33 -12.49 13.06
C VAL A 290 -12.73 -13.28 11.90
N TYR A 291 -12.73 -12.68 10.72
CA TYR A 291 -12.14 -13.23 9.50
C TYR A 291 -11.12 -12.27 8.92
N THR A 292 -10.07 -12.82 8.34
CA THR A 292 -9.14 -12.05 7.48
C THR A 292 -9.57 -12.14 6.02
N HIS A 293 -9.04 -11.22 5.20
CA HIS A 293 -9.27 -11.21 3.75
C HIS A 293 -8.01 -10.77 3.01
N GLY A 294 -7.83 -11.30 1.80
CA GLY A 294 -6.73 -10.89 0.92
C GLY A 294 -5.36 -11.12 1.58
N GLU A 295 -4.47 -10.16 1.48
CA GLU A 295 -3.11 -10.28 2.02
C GLU A 295 -3.03 -10.31 3.55
N MET A 296 -4.12 -10.02 4.26
CA MET A 296 -4.23 -10.27 5.70
C MET A 296 -4.22 -11.78 6.05
N LEU A 297 -4.38 -12.67 5.07
CA LEU A 297 -4.29 -14.12 5.24
C LEU A 297 -3.08 -14.55 6.06
N ILE A 298 -1.90 -13.96 5.78
CA ILE A 298 -0.64 -14.34 6.43
C ILE A 298 -0.65 -14.11 7.94
N SER A 299 -1.50 -13.21 8.44
CA SER A 299 -1.65 -12.93 9.88
C SER A 299 -2.08 -14.16 10.67
N ASN A 300 -2.81 -15.09 10.03
CA ASN A 300 -3.22 -16.35 10.64
C ASN A 300 -2.03 -17.28 11.00
N ALA A 301 -0.82 -17.01 10.50
CA ALA A 301 0.37 -17.78 10.83
C ALA A 301 1.07 -17.31 12.12
N TYR A 302 0.71 -16.13 12.65
CA TYR A 302 1.33 -15.58 13.86
C TYR A 302 0.75 -16.20 15.13
N PRO A 303 1.58 -16.77 16.03
CA PRO A 303 1.10 -17.50 17.22
C PRO A 303 0.22 -16.67 18.14
N GLU A 304 0.58 -15.39 18.40
CA GLU A 304 -0.17 -14.54 19.33
C GLU A 304 -1.58 -14.19 18.78
N LEU A 305 -1.73 -14.06 17.45
CA LEU A 305 -3.03 -13.83 16.84
C LEU A 305 -3.90 -15.11 16.84
N ARG A 306 -3.30 -16.28 16.67
CA ARG A 306 -4.02 -17.57 16.71
C ARG A 306 -4.53 -17.97 18.08
N LYS A 307 -4.09 -17.34 19.16
CA LYS A 307 -4.63 -17.59 20.50
C LYS A 307 -6.10 -17.25 20.63
N PHE A 308 -6.59 -16.32 19.81
CA PHE A 308 -7.98 -15.92 19.79
C PHE A 308 -8.83 -16.95 19.05
N SER A 309 -9.60 -17.75 19.79
CA SER A 309 -10.41 -18.86 19.22
C SER A 309 -11.52 -18.39 18.27
N HIS A 310 -11.88 -17.10 18.32
CA HIS A 310 -12.85 -16.46 17.42
C HIS A 310 -12.21 -15.87 16.15
N LEU A 311 -10.87 -15.93 15.98
CA LEU A 311 -10.23 -15.77 14.69
C LEU A 311 -10.46 -17.07 13.90
N VAL A 312 -11.44 -17.04 12.99
CA VAL A 312 -11.94 -18.25 12.29
C VAL A 312 -10.98 -18.70 11.19
N GLY A 313 -10.44 -17.75 10.44
CA GLY A 313 -9.60 -17.99 9.28
C GLY A 313 -9.74 -16.88 8.24
N ASN A 314 -9.70 -17.24 6.95
CA ASN A 314 -9.76 -16.29 5.86
C ASN A 314 -11.06 -16.44 5.06
N PHE A 315 -11.64 -15.32 4.66
CA PHE A 315 -12.84 -15.26 3.82
C PHE A 315 -12.51 -14.59 2.51
N GLY A 316 -12.83 -15.27 1.41
CA GLY A 316 -12.61 -14.74 0.07
C GLY A 316 -11.17 -14.88 -0.43
N SER A 317 -10.87 -14.13 -1.48
CA SER A 317 -9.64 -14.23 -2.26
C SER A 317 -8.89 -12.90 -2.32
N ALA A 318 -8.39 -12.51 -3.50
CA ALA A 318 -7.61 -11.31 -3.71
C ALA A 318 -8.48 -10.04 -3.81
N TRP A 319 -7.82 -8.88 -3.68
CA TRP A 319 -8.45 -7.55 -3.61
C TRP A 319 -9.40 -7.24 -4.79
N GLN A 320 -9.10 -7.71 -6.00
CA GLN A 320 -9.94 -7.46 -7.18
C GLN A 320 -11.34 -8.09 -7.07
N ASN A 321 -11.50 -9.11 -6.23
CA ASN A 321 -12.75 -9.81 -6.00
C ASN A 321 -13.60 -9.21 -4.86
N GLN A 322 -13.09 -8.23 -4.11
CA GLN A 322 -13.77 -7.59 -2.98
C GLN A 322 -15.24 -7.22 -3.28
N ARG A 323 -15.51 -6.66 -4.47
CA ARG A 323 -16.88 -6.24 -4.83
C ARG A 323 -17.89 -7.38 -4.88
N LYS A 324 -17.45 -8.60 -5.21
CA LYS A 324 -18.29 -9.80 -5.17
C LYS A 324 -18.32 -10.38 -3.76
N GLU A 325 -17.17 -10.57 -3.17
CA GLU A 325 -16.98 -11.28 -1.91
C GLU A 325 -17.57 -10.51 -0.73
N PHE A 326 -17.31 -9.20 -0.63
CA PHE A 326 -17.86 -8.39 0.45
C PHE A 326 -19.39 -8.24 0.40
N SER A 327 -19.99 -8.34 -0.80
CA SER A 327 -21.45 -8.37 -0.93
C SER A 327 -22.06 -9.62 -0.29
N LEU A 328 -21.31 -10.72 -0.22
CA LEU A 328 -21.75 -11.99 0.36
C LEU A 328 -21.39 -12.15 1.84
N PHE A 329 -20.55 -11.29 2.38
CA PHE A 329 -20.16 -11.34 3.78
C PHE A 329 -21.27 -10.73 4.66
N PRO A 330 -21.87 -11.45 5.61
CA PRO A 330 -23.07 -10.98 6.33
C PRO A 330 -22.75 -10.22 7.64
N GLY A 331 -21.59 -9.58 7.75
CA GLY A 331 -21.10 -8.86 8.93
C GLY A 331 -20.52 -7.50 8.60
N SER A 332 -19.89 -6.86 9.59
CA SER A 332 -19.12 -5.61 9.38
C SER A 332 -17.79 -5.89 8.67
N ILE A 333 -17.28 -4.88 7.95
CA ILE A 333 -16.07 -4.99 7.13
C ILE A 333 -15.14 -3.82 7.49
N VAL A 334 -13.89 -4.09 7.80
CA VAL A 334 -12.86 -3.08 8.09
C VAL A 334 -11.72 -3.19 7.09
N LEU A 335 -11.32 -2.05 6.55
CA LEU A 335 -10.16 -1.92 5.68
C LEU A 335 -9.12 -1.02 6.35
N ASN A 336 -7.93 -1.54 6.61
CA ASN A 336 -6.89 -0.82 7.34
C ASN A 336 -5.70 -0.38 6.47
N THR A 337 -5.47 -1.03 5.34
CA THR A 337 -4.47 -0.61 4.34
C THR A 337 -4.96 -0.94 2.92
N ASN A 338 -4.11 -0.74 1.91
CA ASN A 338 -4.33 -1.26 0.55
C ASN A 338 -4.43 -2.82 0.56
N CYS A 339 -4.93 -3.50 -0.46
CA CYS A 339 -5.57 -2.88 -1.63
C CYS A 339 -7.07 -2.80 -1.40
N ILE A 340 -7.67 -1.65 -1.67
CA ILE A 340 -9.13 -1.51 -1.53
C ILE A 340 -9.78 -1.22 -2.88
N MET A 341 -11.05 -1.61 -3.00
CA MET A 341 -11.92 -1.24 -4.11
C MET A 341 -13.04 -0.34 -3.59
N PRO A 342 -13.41 0.74 -4.29
CA PRO A 342 -14.60 1.50 -3.92
C PRO A 342 -15.82 0.58 -3.78
N PRO A 343 -16.56 0.66 -2.66
CA PRO A 343 -17.61 -0.29 -2.33
C PRO A 343 -18.81 -0.21 -3.27
N ARG A 344 -19.54 -1.32 -3.33
CA ARG A 344 -20.91 -1.35 -3.86
C ARG A 344 -21.88 -0.95 -2.75
N GLU A 345 -23.03 -0.41 -3.14
CA GLU A 345 -24.11 -0.06 -2.21
C GLU A 345 -24.59 -1.26 -1.37
N THR A 346 -24.40 -2.48 -1.85
CA THR A 346 -24.77 -3.73 -1.16
C THR A 346 -24.05 -3.98 0.15
N TYR A 347 -22.90 -3.29 0.39
CA TYR A 347 -22.11 -3.47 1.62
C TYR A 347 -21.47 -2.17 2.15
N LYS A 348 -21.68 -1.03 1.47
CA LYS A 348 -21.11 0.25 1.86
C LYS A 348 -21.54 0.68 3.27
N ASP A 349 -22.78 0.40 3.65
CA ASP A 349 -23.38 0.76 4.94
C ASP A 349 -22.79 0.00 6.15
N ARG A 350 -22.06 -1.07 5.91
CA ARG A 350 -21.39 -1.90 6.94
C ARG A 350 -19.87 -1.95 6.80
N MET A 351 -19.32 -1.11 5.94
CA MET A 351 -17.89 -0.95 5.72
C MET A 351 -17.35 0.20 6.56
N PHE A 352 -16.13 0.01 7.07
CA PHE A 352 -15.36 0.98 7.83
C PHE A 352 -13.95 1.06 7.26
N THR A 353 -13.32 2.22 7.37
CA THR A 353 -11.92 2.43 7.02
C THR A 353 -11.16 2.94 8.24
N CYS A 354 -9.84 2.75 8.27
CA CYS A 354 -8.95 3.32 9.28
C CYS A 354 -7.56 3.62 8.69
N ASN A 355 -6.66 4.19 9.47
CA ASN A 355 -5.31 4.58 9.05
C ASN A 355 -5.35 5.56 7.87
N LEU A 356 -4.59 5.28 6.81
CA LEU A 356 -4.56 6.10 5.59
C LEU A 356 -5.64 5.73 4.57
N VAL A 357 -6.40 4.66 4.85
CA VAL A 357 -7.47 4.21 3.96
C VAL A 357 -8.66 5.16 4.08
N GLY A 358 -9.23 5.53 2.95
CA GLY A 358 -10.42 6.40 2.92
C GLY A 358 -11.30 6.10 1.72
N VAL A 359 -12.61 6.19 1.94
CA VAL A 359 -13.62 6.13 0.89
C VAL A 359 -14.72 7.12 1.24
N GLU A 360 -15.08 7.96 0.30
CA GLU A 360 -16.11 8.98 0.50
C GLU A 360 -17.44 8.37 0.97
N GLY A 361 -17.96 8.91 2.08
CA GLY A 361 -19.21 8.45 2.67
C GLY A 361 -19.15 7.11 3.39
N VAL A 362 -17.94 6.57 3.64
CA VAL A 362 -17.71 5.40 4.51
C VAL A 362 -17.19 5.89 5.87
N PRO A 363 -17.73 5.41 6.99
CA PRO A 363 -17.23 5.76 8.32
C PRO A 363 -15.74 5.41 8.47
N HIS A 364 -14.99 6.33 9.08
CA HIS A 364 -13.58 6.17 9.36
C HIS A 364 -13.33 6.07 10.87
N ILE A 365 -12.48 5.13 11.26
CA ILE A 365 -12.07 4.93 12.65
C ILE A 365 -10.68 5.58 12.81
N ASP A 366 -10.66 6.73 13.44
CA ASP A 366 -9.43 7.46 13.74
C ASP A 366 -8.70 6.85 14.94
N TYR A 367 -7.42 7.17 15.09
CA TYR A 367 -6.67 6.89 16.32
C TYR A 367 -7.27 7.64 17.52
N LEU A 368 -7.19 7.04 18.69
CA LEU A 368 -7.54 7.73 19.93
C LEU A 368 -6.55 8.89 20.18
N PRO A 369 -7.03 10.11 20.50
CA PRO A 369 -6.17 11.31 20.56
C PRO A 369 -4.95 11.18 21.49
N ASP A 370 -5.10 10.50 22.60
CA ASP A 370 -4.06 10.39 23.64
C ASP A 370 -3.49 8.96 23.76
N ASN A 371 -3.82 8.06 22.84
CA ASN A 371 -3.43 6.66 22.92
C ASN A 371 -3.10 6.05 21.55
N TYR A 372 -2.25 6.73 20.78
CA TYR A 372 -1.73 6.18 19.54
C TYR A 372 -0.91 4.89 19.80
N PRO A 373 -1.10 3.81 19.02
CA PRO A 373 -1.92 3.69 17.81
C PRO A 373 -3.31 3.04 18.04
N GLU A 374 -3.87 3.08 19.23
CA GLU A 374 -5.14 2.46 19.56
C GLU A 374 -6.34 3.17 18.92
N LYS A 375 -7.43 2.41 18.72
CA LYS A 375 -8.69 2.85 18.09
C LYS A 375 -9.91 2.40 18.89
N ASP A 376 -11.02 3.12 18.74
CA ASP A 376 -12.32 2.67 19.28
C ASP A 376 -13.05 1.78 18.26
N TRP A 377 -13.03 0.48 18.50
CA TRP A 377 -13.70 -0.52 17.67
C TRP A 377 -15.20 -0.69 17.97
N THR A 378 -15.75 0.02 18.95
CA THR A 378 -17.16 -0.09 19.36
C THR A 378 -18.15 0.06 18.19
N PRO A 379 -18.00 1.02 17.26
CA PRO A 379 -18.95 1.15 16.13
C PRO A 379 -18.92 -0.06 15.20
N VAL A 380 -17.73 -0.63 14.98
CA VAL A 380 -17.52 -1.80 14.10
C VAL A 380 -18.14 -3.05 14.71
N ILE A 381 -17.89 -3.28 16.02
CA ILE A 381 -18.38 -4.43 16.77
C ILE A 381 -19.92 -4.37 16.87
N LYS A 382 -20.46 -3.20 17.20
CA LYS A 382 -21.91 -3.00 17.24
C LYS A 382 -22.55 -3.30 15.88
N LYS A 383 -21.97 -2.81 14.78
CA LYS A 383 -22.46 -3.11 13.44
C LYS A 383 -22.41 -4.62 13.14
N ALA A 384 -21.35 -5.32 13.54
CA ALA A 384 -21.25 -6.78 13.40
C ALA A 384 -22.36 -7.51 14.16
N GLN A 385 -22.66 -7.08 15.39
CA GLN A 385 -23.74 -7.64 16.23
C GLN A 385 -25.13 -7.37 15.68
N ASP A 386 -25.33 -6.22 15.04
CA ASP A 386 -26.62 -5.85 14.43
C ASP A 386 -26.88 -6.59 13.10
N MET A 387 -25.84 -7.08 12.44
CA MET A 387 -25.94 -7.84 11.19
C MET A 387 -26.35 -9.30 11.43
N PRO A 388 -26.92 -9.99 10.42
CA PRO A 388 -27.39 -11.37 10.58
C PRO A 388 -26.30 -12.37 10.98
N GLY A 389 -25.09 -12.24 10.44
CA GLY A 389 -24.04 -13.25 10.55
C GLY A 389 -24.31 -14.46 9.67
N PHE A 390 -23.44 -15.49 9.73
CA PHE A 390 -23.67 -16.74 9.03
C PHE A 390 -24.67 -17.60 9.78
N ALA A 391 -25.63 -18.19 9.04
CA ALA A 391 -26.72 -18.98 9.61
C ALA A 391 -26.28 -20.39 10.04
N SER A 392 -25.18 -20.91 9.48
CA SER A 392 -24.62 -22.24 9.80
C SER A 392 -23.15 -22.29 9.46
N ASP A 393 -22.46 -23.27 10.00
CA ASP A 393 -21.13 -23.65 9.53
C ASP A 393 -21.23 -24.15 8.09
N GLY A 394 -20.19 -23.88 7.29
CA GLY A 394 -20.18 -24.26 5.87
C GLY A 394 -18.80 -24.26 5.24
N PRO A 395 -18.70 -24.84 4.03
CA PRO A 395 -17.49 -24.81 3.22
C PRO A 395 -17.18 -23.39 2.72
N PRO A 396 -16.03 -23.19 2.03
CA PRO A 396 -15.77 -21.94 1.32
C PRO A 396 -16.90 -21.57 0.36
N LEU A 397 -17.26 -20.28 0.32
CA LEU A 397 -18.34 -19.79 -0.54
C LEU A 397 -17.93 -19.54 -1.99
N PHE A 398 -16.64 -19.73 -2.30
CA PHE A 398 -16.05 -19.42 -3.62
C PHE A 398 -15.48 -20.69 -4.24
N GLU A 399 -15.69 -20.85 -5.55
CA GLU A 399 -15.12 -21.96 -6.32
C GLU A 399 -13.59 -21.84 -6.40
N GLY A 400 -12.91 -22.98 -6.42
CA GLY A 400 -11.45 -23.05 -6.52
C GLY A 400 -10.71 -23.06 -5.19
N PHE A 401 -11.40 -22.81 -4.06
CA PHE A 401 -10.77 -22.88 -2.75
C PHE A 401 -10.90 -24.27 -2.12
N LEU A 402 -9.79 -24.76 -1.60
CA LEU A 402 -9.82 -25.88 -0.67
C LEU A 402 -10.44 -25.43 0.66
N PRO A 403 -11.02 -26.35 1.45
CA PRO A 403 -11.55 -26.02 2.79
C PRO A 403 -10.56 -25.37 3.71
N ASP A 404 -9.27 -25.64 3.50
CA ASP A 404 -8.16 -25.02 4.20
C ASP A 404 -6.91 -24.95 3.31
N GLN A 405 -5.99 -24.06 3.65
CA GLN A 405 -4.69 -23.92 3.00
C GLN A 405 -3.57 -23.82 4.05
N ILE A 406 -2.37 -24.26 3.66
CA ILE A 406 -1.18 -24.16 4.51
C ILE A 406 -0.43 -22.91 4.13
N ILE A 407 -0.24 -22.03 5.10
CA ILE A 407 0.51 -20.76 4.99
C ILE A 407 1.60 -20.67 6.05
N GLY A 408 2.43 -19.65 6.01
CA GLY A 408 3.36 -19.31 7.08
C GLY A 408 4.82 -19.64 6.79
N ALA A 409 5.19 -19.67 5.52
CA ALA A 409 6.60 -19.63 5.19
C ALA A 409 7.08 -18.17 5.19
N ASN A 410 7.89 -17.80 6.16
CA ASN A 410 8.74 -16.62 6.07
C ASN A 410 10.21 -17.07 6.02
N TRP A 411 11.15 -16.13 5.88
CA TRP A 411 12.57 -16.46 5.81
C TRP A 411 13.06 -17.21 7.07
N ARG A 412 12.46 -16.97 8.25
CA ARG A 412 12.83 -17.64 9.52
C ARG A 412 12.30 -19.08 9.57
N THR A 413 11.10 -19.32 9.06
CA THR A 413 10.57 -20.68 8.87
C THR A 413 11.22 -21.36 7.66
N THR A 414 11.63 -20.59 6.66
CA THR A 414 12.39 -21.09 5.51
C THR A 414 13.82 -21.47 5.90
N THR A 415 14.40 -20.87 6.95
CA THR A 415 15.68 -21.37 7.51
C THR A 415 15.55 -22.75 8.14
N ALA A 416 14.40 -23.10 8.72
CA ALA A 416 14.12 -24.48 9.13
C ALA A 416 13.88 -25.41 7.91
N LEU A 417 13.40 -24.87 6.79
CA LEU A 417 13.26 -25.56 5.52
C LEU A 417 14.55 -25.50 4.68
N SER A 418 15.47 -24.56 4.99
CA SER A 418 16.69 -24.34 4.20
C SER A 418 17.58 -25.57 4.20
N ASP A 419 17.68 -26.27 5.31
CA ASP A 419 18.47 -27.50 5.39
C ASP A 419 17.85 -28.58 4.49
N ALA A 420 16.54 -28.72 4.49
CA ALA A 420 15.83 -29.63 3.59
C ALA A 420 15.99 -29.22 2.10
N ILE A 421 15.91 -27.94 1.80
CA ILE A 421 16.13 -27.39 0.46
C ILE A 421 17.60 -27.62 0.03
N ILE A 422 18.55 -27.35 0.91
CA ILE A 422 19.98 -27.58 0.67
C ILE A 422 20.25 -29.07 0.40
N GLU A 423 19.66 -29.96 1.18
CA GLU A 423 19.80 -31.41 0.97
C GLU A 423 19.16 -31.84 -0.36
N LEU A 424 18.02 -31.29 -0.75
CA LEU A 424 17.42 -31.55 -2.08
C LEU A 424 18.33 -31.05 -3.21
N VAL A 425 18.96 -29.88 -3.07
CA VAL A 425 19.93 -29.35 -4.03
C VAL A 425 21.16 -30.23 -4.10
N LYS A 426 21.76 -30.60 -2.95
CA LYS A 426 22.93 -31.53 -2.89
C LYS A 426 22.62 -32.91 -3.49
N ALA A 427 21.39 -33.39 -3.28
CA ALA A 427 20.93 -34.65 -3.85
C ALA A 427 20.59 -34.57 -5.35
N GLY A 428 20.71 -33.40 -5.98
CA GLY A 428 20.33 -33.16 -7.37
C GLY A 428 18.83 -33.26 -7.66
N LYS A 429 18.00 -33.27 -6.61
CA LYS A 429 16.53 -33.35 -6.71
C LYS A 429 15.87 -32.00 -6.91
N LEU A 430 16.55 -30.91 -6.52
CA LEU A 430 16.09 -29.56 -6.71
C LEU A 430 17.16 -28.76 -7.46
N ARG A 431 16.82 -28.30 -8.66
CA ARG A 431 17.71 -27.56 -9.55
C ARG A 431 17.56 -26.05 -9.45
N ARG A 432 16.33 -25.58 -9.30
CA ARG A 432 16.03 -24.12 -9.23
C ARG A 432 14.85 -23.84 -8.30
N VAL A 433 14.91 -22.67 -7.69
CA VAL A 433 13.80 -22.04 -6.97
C VAL A 433 13.37 -20.83 -7.79
N PHE A 434 12.09 -20.77 -8.15
CA PHE A 434 11.48 -19.63 -8.77
C PHE A 434 10.78 -18.81 -7.68
N PHE A 435 11.29 -17.61 -7.42
CA PHE A 435 10.60 -16.66 -6.54
C PHE A 435 9.70 -15.77 -7.39
N VAL A 436 8.40 -15.84 -7.14
CA VAL A 436 7.40 -15.06 -7.84
C VAL A 436 6.84 -14.02 -6.90
N GLY A 437 7.30 -12.77 -7.06
CA GLY A 437 6.94 -11.64 -6.20
C GLY A 437 6.09 -10.64 -6.96
N GLY A 438 4.81 -10.91 -7.10
CA GLY A 438 3.87 -10.02 -7.78
C GLY A 438 2.51 -10.69 -7.95
N CYS A 439 1.54 -9.94 -8.47
CA CYS A 439 0.19 -10.46 -8.75
C CYS A 439 -0.25 -10.13 -10.17
N ASP A 440 -1.17 -10.95 -10.70
CA ASP A 440 -1.75 -10.70 -12.03
C ASP A 440 -2.76 -9.54 -12.01
N GLY A 441 -3.28 -9.19 -10.85
CA GLY A 441 -4.23 -8.12 -10.67
C GLY A 441 -5.57 -8.42 -11.36
N SER A 442 -6.36 -7.38 -11.62
CA SER A 442 -7.69 -7.50 -12.21
C SER A 442 -7.75 -7.21 -13.73
N PHE A 443 -6.61 -7.12 -14.40
CA PHE A 443 -6.59 -6.83 -15.82
C PHE A 443 -6.90 -8.10 -16.63
N PRO A 444 -7.99 -8.16 -17.41
CA PRO A 444 -8.35 -9.33 -18.19
C PRO A 444 -7.24 -9.74 -19.16
N GLY A 445 -6.83 -11.01 -19.10
CA GLY A 445 -5.75 -11.56 -19.93
C GLY A 445 -4.33 -11.32 -19.40
N ARG A 446 -4.17 -10.71 -18.22
CA ARG A 446 -2.90 -10.66 -17.51
C ARG A 446 -2.82 -11.84 -16.54
N ASN A 447 -2.19 -12.93 -16.96
CA ASN A 447 -2.02 -14.17 -16.20
C ASN A 447 -0.54 -14.58 -16.11
N TYR A 448 0.37 -13.62 -16.22
CA TYR A 448 1.80 -13.92 -16.34
C TYR A 448 2.35 -14.69 -15.14
N PHE A 449 2.05 -14.28 -13.93
CA PHE A 449 2.57 -14.91 -12.71
C PHE A 449 1.95 -16.30 -12.50
N SER A 450 0.64 -16.43 -12.71
CA SER A 450 -0.07 -17.70 -12.66
C SER A 450 0.45 -18.68 -13.71
N GLU A 451 0.60 -18.25 -14.96
CA GLU A 451 1.12 -19.08 -16.06
C GLU A 451 2.56 -19.53 -15.80
N VAL A 452 3.42 -18.67 -15.22
CA VAL A 452 4.78 -19.05 -14.81
C VAL A 452 4.74 -20.16 -13.76
N ALA A 453 3.93 -19.99 -12.71
CA ALA A 453 3.81 -20.98 -11.64
C ALA A 453 3.28 -22.33 -12.17
N GLU A 454 2.23 -22.29 -12.99
CA GLU A 454 1.67 -23.49 -13.63
C GLU A 454 2.68 -24.17 -14.55
N TYR A 455 3.40 -23.40 -15.38
CA TYR A 455 4.41 -23.96 -16.28
C TYR A 455 5.54 -24.64 -15.51
N VAL A 456 6.05 -24.02 -14.45
CA VAL A 456 7.11 -24.61 -13.62
C VAL A 456 6.63 -25.90 -12.98
N ASN A 457 5.47 -25.87 -12.31
CA ASN A 457 4.91 -27.03 -11.63
C ASN A 457 4.65 -28.21 -12.58
N LYS A 458 4.20 -27.91 -13.81
CA LYS A 458 3.87 -28.94 -14.81
C LYS A 458 5.08 -29.49 -15.54
N ASN A 459 6.05 -28.64 -15.87
CA ASN A 459 7.12 -29.00 -16.83
C ASN A 459 8.50 -29.12 -16.20
N LEU A 460 8.70 -28.66 -14.98
CA LEU A 460 10.00 -28.63 -14.30
C LEU A 460 9.90 -29.31 -12.92
N PRO A 461 9.82 -30.68 -12.88
CA PRO A 461 9.60 -31.43 -11.64
C PRO A 461 10.76 -31.32 -10.62
N ASP A 462 11.92 -30.86 -11.09
CA ASP A 462 13.11 -30.56 -10.27
C ASP A 462 13.20 -29.09 -9.83
N CYS A 463 12.12 -28.34 -9.95
CA CYS A 463 12.01 -26.94 -9.56
C CYS A 463 10.84 -26.73 -8.59
N ILE A 464 10.96 -25.69 -7.76
CA ILE A 464 9.85 -25.25 -6.89
C ILE A 464 9.52 -23.78 -7.16
N VAL A 465 8.26 -23.40 -6.93
CA VAL A 465 7.80 -22.03 -6.96
C VAL A 465 7.53 -21.58 -5.53
N ILE A 466 8.05 -20.41 -5.16
CA ILE A 466 7.74 -19.72 -3.92
C ILE A 466 7.04 -18.42 -4.30
N GLY A 467 5.80 -18.25 -3.91
CA GLY A 467 5.03 -17.01 -4.11
C GLY A 467 5.10 -16.10 -2.89
N SER A 468 5.18 -14.80 -3.11
CA SER A 468 5.10 -13.78 -2.06
C SER A 468 3.81 -12.96 -2.09
N ALA A 469 2.95 -13.18 -3.09
CA ALA A 469 1.67 -12.51 -3.23
C ALA A 469 0.51 -13.50 -3.22
N TYR A 470 -0.66 -13.04 -2.78
CA TYR A 470 -1.85 -13.86 -2.60
C TYR A 470 -2.32 -14.54 -3.89
N ASP A 471 -2.22 -13.86 -5.02
CA ASP A 471 -2.72 -14.35 -6.32
C ASP A 471 -1.96 -15.55 -6.91
N ILE A 472 -0.88 -15.98 -6.25
CA ILE A 472 -0.10 -17.17 -6.66
C ILE A 472 -0.48 -18.40 -5.84
N LEU A 473 -1.24 -18.22 -4.76
CA LEU A 473 -1.65 -19.29 -3.85
C LEU A 473 -3.00 -19.92 -4.21
N ILE A 474 -3.60 -19.50 -5.32
CA ILE A 474 -4.92 -19.99 -5.79
C ILE A 474 -4.75 -20.91 -6.97
#